data_774be992e918c6927ed3ca3eacd98be0
#
_entry.id   774be992e918c6927ed3ca3eacd98be0
#
_cell.length_a   1.000
_cell.length_b   1.000
_cell.length_c   1.000
_cell.angle_alpha   90.00
_cell.angle_beta   90.00
_cell.angle_gamma   90.00
#
_symmetry.space_group_name_H-M   'P 1'
#
loop_
_entity.id
_entity.type
_entity.pdbx_description
1 polymer ?
#
loop_
_entity_poly.entity_id
_entity_poly.type
_entity_poly.pdbx_seq_one_letter_code
_entity_poly.pdbx_strand_id
1 'polypeptide(L)'
;MNKKFKIISAVVVSVVLIFGAAVGIFFAVYPLSPKVEIKSAESRIKNTDEFFVGSFNTAAPWGNLFEGTHTLRRAHLFAQQINDVLPDTLGVQEMNSDWVKRMEELLPQYSYYGVKRGGDGSEKTSEMSGIFYLKDKFTLLDSGTFWISETPEKESHFEGAGCNRVCSYVVLENKETKAQLAHFNTHLDNVSDKAQNLGGELIAEYAEKISEKYENIPIVVTGDFNQYSDSPACVTLEQNGYINVGKTLGKDNLLTYNAWSRETEGRPIDFIFINSEFSAKDYSVIRYDNVKSNVSDHYMITAKLEF
;
A
#
# COMPACT_ATOMS: atom_id res chain seq x y z
N MET A 1 33.93 -47.85 22.43
CA MET A 1 32.86 -46.79 22.49
C MET A 1 31.70 -47.34 23.33
N ASN A 2 31.36 -46.71 24.41
CA ASN A 2 30.42 -47.17 25.44
C ASN A 2 28.99 -47.27 24.85
N LYS A 3 28.23 -48.33 25.18
CA LYS A 3 26.86 -48.60 24.69
C LYS A 3 25.92 -47.36 24.89
N LYS A 4 26.10 -46.66 26.01
CA LYS A 4 25.39 -45.39 26.32
C LYS A 4 25.71 -44.30 25.27
N PHE A 5 26.97 -44.16 24.85
CA PHE A 5 27.38 -43.15 23.90
C PHE A 5 26.77 -43.43 22.49
N LYS A 6 26.69 -44.69 22.07
CA LYS A 6 26.02 -45.05 20.80
C LYS A 6 24.52 -44.76 20.82
N ILE A 7 23.85 -44.99 21.95
CA ILE A 7 22.42 -44.69 22.09
C ILE A 7 22.19 -43.18 22.07
N ILE A 8 22.97 -42.40 22.78
CA ILE A 8 22.86 -40.92 22.80
C ILE A 8 23.12 -40.37 21.38
N SER A 9 24.17 -40.84 20.69
CA SER A 9 24.42 -40.41 19.30
C SER A 9 23.28 -40.77 18.36
N ALA A 10 22.69 -41.95 18.48
CA ALA A 10 21.55 -42.37 17.65
C ALA A 10 20.31 -41.48 17.92
N VAL A 11 20.01 -41.17 19.17
CA VAL A 11 18.91 -40.29 19.54
C VAL A 11 19.11 -38.85 19.00
N VAL A 12 20.31 -38.29 19.16
CA VAL A 12 20.64 -36.94 18.64
C VAL A 12 20.50 -36.90 17.13
N VAL A 13 21.03 -37.92 16.41
CA VAL A 13 20.91 -38.02 14.93
C VAL A 13 19.44 -38.09 14.53
N SER A 14 18.64 -38.93 15.21
CA SER A 14 17.20 -39.04 14.91
C SER A 14 16.45 -37.74 15.13
N VAL A 15 16.72 -37.01 16.21
CA VAL A 15 16.11 -35.70 16.49
C VAL A 15 16.48 -34.68 15.41
N VAL A 16 17.76 -34.64 15.00
CA VAL A 16 18.21 -33.72 13.92
C VAL A 16 17.54 -34.07 12.58
N LEU A 17 17.40 -35.35 12.26
CA LEU A 17 16.73 -35.78 11.03
C LEU A 17 15.22 -35.45 11.03
N ILE A 18 14.55 -35.68 12.17
CA ILE A 18 13.11 -35.35 12.31
C ILE A 18 12.93 -33.84 12.20
N PHE A 19 13.79 -33.05 12.86
CA PHE A 19 13.73 -31.58 12.78
C PHE A 19 14.01 -31.09 11.36
N GLY A 20 15.03 -31.63 10.70
CA GLY A 20 15.38 -31.34 9.31
C GLY A 20 14.24 -31.70 8.33
N ALA A 21 13.58 -32.85 8.53
CA ALA A 21 12.42 -33.26 7.75
C ALA A 21 11.21 -32.32 8.00
N ALA A 22 10.93 -31.96 9.25
CA ALA A 22 9.86 -31.04 9.60
C ALA A 22 10.08 -29.64 8.99
N VAL A 23 11.31 -29.13 9.04
CA VAL A 23 11.70 -27.86 8.40
C VAL A 23 11.59 -27.98 6.87
N GLY A 24 12.03 -29.06 6.29
CA GLY A 24 11.90 -29.32 4.85
C GLY A 24 10.43 -29.38 4.39
N ILE A 25 9.57 -30.08 5.13
CA ILE A 25 8.13 -30.13 4.86
C ILE A 25 7.51 -28.74 5.03
N PHE A 26 7.90 -28.01 6.07
CA PHE A 26 7.42 -26.65 6.29
C PHE A 26 7.71 -25.73 5.09
N PHE A 27 8.94 -25.72 4.57
CA PHE A 27 9.29 -24.91 3.39
C PHE A 27 8.74 -25.46 2.08
N ALA A 28 8.48 -26.75 1.97
CA ALA A 28 7.79 -27.33 0.81
C ALA A 28 6.30 -26.93 0.77
N VAL A 29 5.64 -26.86 1.94
CA VAL A 29 4.24 -26.45 2.05
C VAL A 29 4.10 -24.91 1.99
N TYR A 30 5.12 -24.19 2.43
CA TYR A 30 5.15 -22.73 2.49
C TYR A 30 6.44 -22.21 1.84
N PRO A 31 6.54 -22.22 0.52
CA PRO A 31 7.72 -21.72 -0.17
C PRO A 31 7.96 -20.24 0.15
N LEU A 32 9.20 -19.89 0.44
CA LEU A 32 9.61 -18.53 0.75
C LEU A 32 9.56 -17.59 -0.47
N SER A 33 9.58 -18.16 -1.67
CA SER A 33 9.60 -17.42 -2.92
C SER A 33 9.00 -18.26 -4.06
N PRO A 34 7.69 -18.55 -4.04
CA PRO A 34 7.07 -19.13 -5.23
C PRO A 34 7.17 -18.10 -6.39
N LYS A 35 7.21 -18.61 -7.61
CA LYS A 35 7.18 -17.75 -8.79
C LYS A 35 5.84 -17.01 -8.82
N VAL A 36 5.90 -15.69 -8.95
CA VAL A 36 4.73 -14.85 -9.27
C VAL A 36 4.54 -14.90 -10.78
N GLU A 37 3.32 -15.19 -11.21
CA GLU A 37 2.97 -15.10 -12.64
C GLU A 37 2.76 -13.62 -12.99
N ILE A 38 3.68 -13.07 -13.78
CA ILE A 38 3.58 -11.68 -14.22
C ILE A 38 2.56 -11.62 -15.34
N LYS A 39 1.43 -10.95 -15.10
CA LYS A 39 0.42 -10.70 -16.12
C LYS A 39 0.84 -9.55 -17.04
N SER A 40 0.51 -9.69 -18.31
CA SER A 40 0.69 -8.61 -19.28
C SER A 40 -0.19 -7.41 -18.92
N ALA A 41 0.42 -6.23 -18.88
CA ALA A 41 -0.30 -4.97 -18.68
C ALA A 41 -0.88 -4.39 -20.00
N GLU A 42 -0.75 -5.07 -21.12
CA GLU A 42 -1.13 -4.54 -22.44
C GLU A 42 -2.58 -4.06 -22.52
N SER A 43 -3.52 -4.80 -21.93
CA SER A 43 -4.92 -4.41 -21.88
C SER A 43 -5.16 -3.13 -21.09
N ARG A 44 -4.40 -2.93 -20.00
CA ARG A 44 -4.45 -1.70 -19.19
C ARG A 44 -3.77 -0.52 -19.87
N ILE A 45 -2.66 -0.77 -20.56
CA ILE A 45 -1.93 0.26 -21.32
C ILE A 45 -2.82 0.81 -22.43
N LYS A 46 -3.51 -0.07 -23.15
CA LYS A 46 -4.42 0.31 -24.27
C LYS A 46 -5.76 0.90 -23.82
N ASN A 47 -6.15 0.71 -22.57
CA ASN A 47 -7.37 1.34 -22.03
C ASN A 47 -7.05 2.78 -21.65
N THR A 48 -7.54 3.73 -22.44
CA THR A 48 -7.31 5.17 -22.28
C THR A 48 -8.52 5.90 -21.69
N ASP A 49 -9.68 5.26 -21.66
CA ASP A 49 -10.95 5.88 -21.26
C ASP A 49 -11.18 5.73 -19.74
N GLU A 50 -10.48 4.80 -19.11
CA GLU A 50 -10.60 4.47 -17.69
C GLU A 50 -9.25 4.57 -17.00
N PHE A 51 -9.23 5.20 -15.83
CA PHE A 51 -8.12 5.17 -14.89
C PHE A 51 -8.45 4.24 -13.71
N PHE A 52 -7.63 3.22 -13.48
CA PHE A 52 -7.82 2.23 -12.44
C PHE A 52 -6.79 2.39 -11.33
N VAL A 53 -7.24 2.87 -10.18
CA VAL A 53 -6.37 3.16 -9.02
C VAL A 53 -6.60 2.17 -7.91
N GLY A 54 -5.55 1.90 -7.13
CA GLY A 54 -5.61 1.11 -5.90
C GLY A 54 -4.94 1.78 -4.72
N SER A 55 -5.31 1.35 -3.51
CA SER A 55 -4.59 1.62 -2.26
C SER A 55 -4.43 0.33 -1.47
N PHE A 56 -3.24 0.12 -0.88
CA PHE A 56 -2.97 -1.12 -0.16
C PHE A 56 -1.90 -0.93 0.93
N ASN A 57 -2.31 -0.94 2.18
CA ASN A 57 -1.37 -1.02 3.30
C ASN A 57 -0.73 -2.42 3.32
N THR A 58 0.62 -2.47 3.27
CA THR A 58 1.37 -3.72 3.15
C THR A 58 1.49 -4.48 4.46
N ALA A 59 1.08 -3.91 5.57
CA ALA A 59 1.43 -4.28 6.93
C ALA A 59 2.95 -4.25 7.18
N ALA A 60 3.34 -3.74 8.33
CA ALA A 60 4.74 -3.61 8.72
C ALA A 60 5.54 -4.92 8.51
N PRO A 61 6.83 -4.82 8.16
CA PRO A 61 7.66 -5.99 7.81
C PRO A 61 7.94 -6.94 8.98
N TRP A 62 7.51 -6.59 10.17
CA TRP A 62 7.74 -7.29 11.44
C TRP A 62 6.68 -8.37 11.66
N GLY A 63 6.66 -9.39 10.92
CA GLY A 63 5.71 -10.46 11.15
C GLY A 63 6.39 -11.70 11.72
N ASN A 64 5.58 -12.64 12.21
CA ASN A 64 6.02 -13.96 12.61
C ASN A 64 6.13 -14.88 11.40
N LEU A 65 7.33 -15.41 11.14
CA LEU A 65 7.58 -16.29 9.99
C LEU A 65 6.72 -17.57 10.06
N PHE A 66 6.50 -18.11 11.26
CA PHE A 66 5.72 -19.33 11.46
C PHE A 66 4.21 -19.10 11.35
N GLU A 67 3.73 -17.91 11.70
CA GLU A 67 2.32 -17.52 11.56
C GLU A 67 1.99 -17.01 10.15
N GLY A 68 3.00 -16.86 9.29
CA GLY A 68 2.81 -16.43 7.91
C GLY A 68 2.70 -14.91 7.71
N THR A 69 2.82 -14.12 8.78
CA THR A 69 2.70 -12.65 8.71
C THR A 69 4.00 -11.95 8.30
N HIS A 70 5.13 -12.66 8.29
CA HIS A 70 6.43 -12.10 7.92
C HIS A 70 6.53 -11.79 6.42
N THR A 71 7.18 -10.67 6.05
CA THR A 71 7.40 -10.22 4.68
C THR A 71 7.88 -11.30 3.71
N LEU A 72 8.83 -12.15 4.14
CA LEU A 72 9.35 -13.25 3.31
C LEU A 72 8.26 -14.21 2.83
N ARG A 73 7.16 -14.34 3.57
CA ARG A 73 6.03 -15.18 3.20
C ARG A 73 4.97 -14.45 2.41
N ARG A 74 4.79 -13.16 2.67
CA ARG A 74 3.69 -12.39 2.11
C ARG A 74 4.05 -11.71 0.78
N ALA A 75 5.32 -11.39 0.55
CA ALA A 75 5.74 -10.59 -0.59
C ALA A 75 5.26 -11.13 -1.94
N HIS A 76 5.34 -12.44 -2.17
CA HIS A 76 4.86 -13.04 -3.41
C HIS A 76 3.34 -13.05 -3.52
N LEU A 77 2.61 -13.25 -2.40
CA LEU A 77 1.15 -13.18 -2.38
C LEU A 77 0.67 -11.76 -2.63
N PHE A 78 1.36 -10.78 -2.04
CA PHE A 78 1.11 -9.37 -2.27
C PHE A 78 1.34 -9.01 -3.75
N ALA A 79 2.47 -9.41 -4.31
CA ALA A 79 2.76 -9.19 -5.72
C ALA A 79 1.76 -9.94 -6.64
N GLN A 80 1.36 -11.17 -6.29
CA GLN A 80 0.36 -11.90 -7.06
C GLN A 80 -0.99 -11.18 -7.05
N GLN A 81 -1.43 -10.67 -5.91
CA GLN A 81 -2.67 -9.91 -5.81
C GLN A 81 -2.62 -8.64 -6.67
N ILE A 82 -1.50 -7.92 -6.65
CA ILE A 82 -1.32 -6.74 -7.52
C ILE A 82 -1.34 -7.14 -8.99
N ASN A 83 -0.68 -8.22 -9.38
CA ASN A 83 -0.72 -8.74 -10.75
C ASN A 83 -2.13 -9.17 -11.19
N ASP A 84 -2.92 -9.76 -10.28
CA ASP A 84 -4.28 -10.21 -10.59
C ASP A 84 -5.24 -9.03 -10.77
N VAL A 85 -5.10 -7.98 -9.99
CA VAL A 85 -5.90 -6.75 -10.04
C VAL A 85 -5.39 -5.80 -11.11
N LEU A 86 -4.09 -5.62 -11.21
CA LEU A 86 -3.37 -4.81 -12.21
C LEU A 86 -3.85 -3.35 -12.28
N PRO A 87 -3.81 -2.58 -11.17
CA PRO A 87 -4.17 -1.17 -11.21
C PRO A 87 -3.19 -0.35 -12.05
N ASP A 88 -3.64 0.75 -12.63
CA ASP A 88 -2.79 1.69 -13.37
C ASP A 88 -1.78 2.38 -12.45
N THR A 89 -2.26 2.74 -11.24
CA THR A 89 -1.43 3.22 -10.13
C THR A 89 -1.90 2.61 -8.81
N LEU A 90 -0.97 2.45 -7.87
CA LEU A 90 -1.23 1.86 -6.56
C LEU A 90 -0.50 2.64 -5.47
N GLY A 91 -1.25 3.28 -4.59
CA GLY A 91 -0.71 3.80 -3.33
C GLY A 91 -0.45 2.67 -2.35
N VAL A 92 0.72 2.67 -1.71
CA VAL A 92 1.10 1.65 -0.74
C VAL A 92 1.60 2.29 0.54
N GLN A 93 1.24 1.70 1.69
CA GLN A 93 1.62 2.18 3.01
C GLN A 93 2.44 1.10 3.74
N GLU A 94 3.21 1.49 4.75
CA GLU A 94 4.08 0.64 5.56
C GLU A 94 5.19 -0.08 4.79
N MET A 95 5.51 0.35 3.58
CA MET A 95 6.65 -0.19 2.85
C MET A 95 7.97 0.31 3.42
N ASN A 96 8.94 -0.58 3.51
CA ASN A 96 10.34 -0.23 3.76
C ASN A 96 11.21 -0.56 2.53
N SER A 97 12.50 -0.27 2.60
CA SER A 97 13.43 -0.52 1.49
C SER A 97 13.48 -1.98 1.04
N ASP A 98 13.33 -2.94 1.96
CA ASP A 98 13.34 -4.37 1.62
C ASP A 98 12.06 -4.78 0.87
N TRP A 99 10.90 -4.21 1.23
CA TRP A 99 9.65 -4.38 0.51
C TRP A 99 9.75 -3.81 -0.90
N VAL A 100 10.21 -2.55 -1.04
CA VAL A 100 10.35 -1.89 -2.35
C VAL A 100 11.22 -2.72 -3.27
N LYS A 101 12.43 -3.11 -2.82
CA LYS A 101 13.33 -3.95 -3.61
C LYS A 101 12.68 -5.25 -4.07
N ARG A 102 11.92 -5.93 -3.20
CA ARG A 102 11.21 -7.15 -3.57
C ARG A 102 10.10 -6.90 -4.57
N MET A 103 9.36 -5.82 -4.41
CA MET A 103 8.29 -5.49 -5.36
C MET A 103 8.85 -5.08 -6.73
N GLU A 104 9.97 -4.38 -6.81
CA GLU A 104 10.64 -4.09 -8.08
C GLU A 104 11.03 -5.38 -8.84
N GLU A 105 11.46 -6.43 -8.11
CA GLU A 105 11.77 -7.73 -8.70
C GLU A 105 10.51 -8.52 -9.13
N LEU A 106 9.42 -8.43 -8.34
CA LEU A 106 8.19 -9.21 -8.53
C LEU A 106 7.13 -8.50 -9.40
N LEU A 107 7.26 -7.20 -9.59
CA LEU A 107 6.34 -6.33 -10.35
C LEU A 107 7.11 -5.49 -11.41
N PRO A 108 7.85 -6.13 -12.32
CA PRO A 108 8.74 -5.41 -13.25
C PRO A 108 8.01 -4.48 -14.22
N GLN A 109 6.68 -4.58 -14.36
CA GLN A 109 5.84 -3.69 -15.15
C GLN A 109 5.55 -2.34 -14.48
N TYR A 110 5.87 -2.21 -13.18
CA TYR A 110 5.69 -0.96 -12.44
C TYR A 110 7.01 -0.22 -12.23
N SER A 111 6.92 1.10 -12.12
CA SER A 111 7.91 1.96 -11.47
C SER A 111 7.38 2.40 -10.12
N TYR A 112 8.26 2.81 -9.22
CA TYR A 112 7.93 3.21 -7.85
C TYR A 112 8.51 4.58 -7.52
N TYR A 113 7.75 5.37 -6.77
CA TYR A 113 8.21 6.57 -6.08
C TYR A 113 7.76 6.57 -4.63
N GLY A 114 8.66 6.89 -3.72
CA GLY A 114 8.38 7.06 -2.29
C GLY A 114 9.64 7.41 -1.52
N VAL A 115 9.47 8.19 -0.45
CA VAL A 115 10.55 8.64 0.43
C VAL A 115 10.30 8.10 1.84
N LYS A 116 11.37 7.74 2.53
CA LYS A 116 11.33 7.30 3.93
C LYS A 116 10.83 8.42 4.82
N ARG A 117 9.90 8.08 5.72
CA ARG A 117 9.35 9.07 6.68
C ARG A 117 10.39 9.55 7.70
N GLY A 118 11.45 8.76 7.99
CA GLY A 118 12.45 9.05 9.01
C GLY A 118 11.91 8.93 10.45
N GLY A 119 12.71 9.39 11.42
CA GLY A 119 12.31 9.49 12.83
C GLY A 119 12.27 8.18 13.63
N ASP A 120 12.44 7.03 12.99
CA ASP A 120 12.33 5.68 13.58
C ASP A 120 13.69 4.98 13.77
N GLY A 121 14.75 5.74 13.74
CA GLY A 121 16.11 5.34 14.16
C GLY A 121 16.87 4.41 13.23
N SER A 122 16.26 3.91 12.15
CA SER A 122 16.91 3.00 11.21
C SER A 122 16.50 3.26 9.76
N GLU A 123 17.48 3.55 8.92
CA GLU A 123 17.24 3.69 7.48
C GLU A 123 16.62 2.45 6.81
N LYS A 124 16.82 1.26 7.38
CA LYS A 124 16.28 0.01 6.81
C LYS A 124 14.82 -0.22 7.19
N THR A 125 14.42 0.27 8.33
CA THR A 125 13.10 0.03 8.91
C THR A 125 12.14 1.17 8.68
N SER A 126 12.66 2.35 8.31
CA SER A 126 11.83 3.51 8.03
C SER A 126 10.83 3.24 6.91
N GLU A 127 9.56 3.45 7.23
CA GLU A 127 8.45 3.20 6.33
C GLU A 127 8.30 4.32 5.29
N MET A 128 7.63 3.98 4.22
CA MET A 128 7.29 4.87 3.11
C MET A 128 5.81 4.76 2.81
N SER A 129 5.19 5.86 2.43
CA SER A 129 3.90 5.92 1.76
C SER A 129 4.18 6.26 0.30
N GLY A 130 4.33 5.25 -0.56
CA GLY A 130 4.79 5.44 -1.93
C GLY A 130 3.75 5.02 -2.97
N ILE A 131 4.09 5.18 -4.23
CA ILE A 131 3.18 4.95 -5.35
C ILE A 131 3.87 4.12 -6.41
N PHE A 132 3.26 2.99 -6.79
CA PHE A 132 3.56 2.25 -8.00
C PHE A 132 2.72 2.77 -9.15
N TYR A 133 3.28 2.82 -10.37
CA TYR A 133 2.57 3.16 -11.58
C TYR A 133 3.08 2.33 -12.77
N LEU A 134 2.19 1.99 -13.70
CA LEU A 134 2.53 1.23 -14.91
C LEU A 134 3.49 2.06 -15.79
N LYS A 135 4.77 1.67 -15.79
CA LYS A 135 5.84 2.42 -16.45
C LYS A 135 5.69 2.52 -17.98
N ASP A 136 5.00 1.54 -18.59
CA ASP A 136 4.78 1.55 -20.03
C ASP A 136 3.54 2.35 -20.43
N LYS A 137 2.60 2.61 -19.50
CA LYS A 137 1.44 3.49 -19.68
C LYS A 137 1.76 4.97 -19.44
N PHE A 138 2.61 5.25 -18.45
CA PHE A 138 2.84 6.62 -17.98
C PHE A 138 4.30 7.07 -18.08
N THR A 139 4.45 8.38 -18.28
CA THR A 139 5.68 9.14 -18.06
C THR A 139 5.55 9.88 -16.75
N LEU A 140 6.54 9.79 -15.88
CA LEU A 140 6.62 10.59 -14.66
C LEU A 140 7.07 12.02 -15.03
N LEU A 141 6.23 13.01 -14.76
CA LEU A 141 6.53 14.42 -15.00
C LEU A 141 7.08 15.11 -13.76
N ASP A 142 6.52 14.78 -12.59
CA ASP A 142 6.90 15.37 -11.30
C ASP A 142 6.64 14.37 -10.17
N SER A 143 7.34 14.54 -9.07
CA SER A 143 7.12 13.77 -7.85
C SER A 143 7.65 14.53 -6.64
N GLY A 144 7.05 14.30 -5.50
CA GLY A 144 7.50 14.89 -4.25
C GLY A 144 6.94 14.17 -3.03
N THR A 145 7.50 14.50 -1.89
CA THR A 145 7.05 14.00 -0.58
C THR A 145 7.12 15.14 0.40
N PHE A 146 6.10 15.28 1.21
CA PHE A 146 6.06 16.23 2.32
C PHE A 146 5.70 15.52 3.62
N TRP A 147 6.19 16.05 4.75
CA TRP A 147 5.91 15.53 6.07
C TRP A 147 4.62 16.13 6.63
N ILE A 148 3.82 15.32 7.31
CA ILE A 148 2.63 15.76 8.03
C ILE A 148 3.07 16.42 9.33
N SER A 149 3.46 17.68 9.21
CA SER A 149 4.01 18.49 10.30
C SER A 149 3.86 19.96 10.01
N GLU A 150 4.20 20.82 10.97
CA GLU A 150 4.27 22.27 10.81
C GLU A 150 5.43 22.75 9.92
N THR A 151 6.33 21.82 9.53
CA THR A 151 7.47 22.07 8.63
C THR A 151 7.54 20.97 7.57
N PRO A 152 6.58 20.95 6.62
CA PRO A 152 6.38 19.82 5.70
C PRO A 152 7.54 19.61 4.70
N GLU A 153 8.42 20.59 4.53
CA GLU A 153 9.55 20.51 3.57
C GLU A 153 10.75 19.71 4.11
N LYS A 154 10.73 19.30 5.37
CA LYS A 154 11.84 18.55 6.00
C LYS A 154 11.32 17.47 6.92
N GLU A 155 12.16 16.45 7.15
CA GLU A 155 11.89 15.40 8.11
C GLU A 155 11.50 15.95 9.48
N SER A 156 10.25 15.76 9.86
CA SER A 156 9.65 16.23 11.10
C SER A 156 8.31 15.51 11.37
N HIS A 157 7.77 15.70 12.57
CA HIS A 157 6.43 15.23 12.93
C HIS A 157 5.66 16.33 13.66
N PHE A 158 4.35 16.23 13.66
CA PHE A 158 3.48 17.07 14.46
C PHE A 158 3.62 16.72 15.95
N GLU A 159 3.60 17.74 16.82
CA GLU A 159 3.69 17.53 18.26
C GLU A 159 2.55 16.62 18.77
N GLY A 160 2.88 15.54 19.45
CA GLY A 160 1.94 14.54 19.93
C GLY A 160 1.57 13.45 18.93
N ALA A 161 2.09 13.48 17.69
CA ALA A 161 1.98 12.36 16.76
C ALA A 161 2.79 11.13 17.25
N GLY A 162 2.33 9.95 16.88
CA GLY A 162 3.02 8.70 17.25
C GLY A 162 4.35 8.50 16.52
N CYS A 163 4.49 9.06 15.31
CA CYS A 163 5.70 8.99 14.48
C CYS A 163 5.64 10.04 13.36
N ASN A 164 6.75 10.16 12.60
CA ASN A 164 6.74 10.92 11.37
C ASN A 164 5.74 10.28 10.37
N ARG A 165 4.96 11.10 9.71
CA ARG A 165 4.05 10.71 8.64
C ARG A 165 4.35 11.52 7.39
N VAL A 166 4.17 10.92 6.23
CA VAL A 166 4.43 11.56 4.94
C VAL A 166 3.27 11.35 3.98
N CYS A 167 3.12 12.29 3.07
CA CYS A 167 2.36 12.12 1.86
C CYS A 167 3.30 12.24 0.66
N SER A 168 3.33 11.24 -0.20
CA SER A 168 4.06 11.27 -1.47
C SER A 168 3.09 11.49 -2.62
N TYR A 169 3.57 12.15 -3.69
CA TYR A 169 2.79 12.31 -4.91
C TYR A 169 3.63 12.04 -6.16
N VAL A 170 2.95 11.68 -7.22
CA VAL A 170 3.47 11.60 -8.58
C VAL A 170 2.53 12.36 -9.52
N VAL A 171 3.09 13.10 -10.49
CA VAL A 171 2.36 13.64 -11.63
C VAL A 171 2.72 12.81 -12.85
N LEU A 172 1.73 12.23 -13.47
CA LEU A 172 1.86 11.27 -14.55
C LEU A 172 1.21 11.78 -15.83
N GLU A 173 1.87 11.55 -16.96
CA GLU A 173 1.32 11.78 -18.30
C GLU A 173 1.08 10.43 -18.99
N ASN A 174 -0.12 10.17 -19.45
CA ASN A 174 -0.40 9.01 -20.30
C ASN A 174 0.36 9.15 -21.63
N LYS A 175 1.18 8.16 -21.98
CA LYS A 175 2.06 8.20 -23.15
C LYS A 175 1.30 8.30 -24.47
N GLU A 176 0.07 7.76 -24.52
CA GLU A 176 -0.76 7.74 -25.74
C GLU A 176 -1.65 8.98 -25.84
N THR A 177 -2.43 9.29 -24.81
CA THR A 177 -3.44 10.37 -24.85
C THR A 177 -2.86 11.74 -24.48
N LYS A 178 -1.70 11.78 -23.80
CA LYS A 178 -1.11 12.97 -23.19
C LYS A 178 -1.93 13.55 -22.05
N ALA A 179 -2.99 12.89 -21.64
CA ALA A 179 -3.73 13.26 -20.43
C ALA A 179 -2.82 13.15 -19.19
N GLN A 180 -2.89 14.17 -18.33
CA GLN A 180 -2.11 14.24 -17.11
C GLN A 180 -3.00 14.02 -15.89
N LEU A 181 -2.44 13.47 -14.83
CA LEU A 181 -3.10 13.31 -13.53
C LEU A 181 -2.06 13.37 -12.40
N ALA A 182 -2.51 13.65 -11.19
CA ALA A 182 -1.67 13.48 -10.01
C ALA A 182 -2.28 12.42 -9.06
N HIS A 183 -1.41 11.60 -8.48
CA HIS A 183 -1.76 10.63 -7.45
C HIS A 183 -0.98 10.95 -6.18
N PHE A 184 -1.70 11.23 -5.09
CA PHE A 184 -1.20 11.44 -3.74
C PHE A 184 -1.46 10.21 -2.89
N ASN A 185 -0.49 9.80 -2.07
CA ASN A 185 -0.64 8.65 -1.18
C ASN A 185 -0.05 8.93 0.21
N THR A 186 -0.80 8.58 1.24
CA THR A 186 -0.44 8.86 2.63
C THR A 186 -0.72 7.68 3.55
N HIS A 187 -0.17 7.76 4.76
CA HIS A 187 -0.54 6.96 5.92
C HIS A 187 -0.59 7.92 7.11
N LEU A 188 -1.79 8.32 7.52
CA LEU A 188 -1.98 9.30 8.58
C LEU A 188 -1.64 8.70 9.95
N ASP A 189 -1.48 9.56 10.95
CA ASP A 189 -1.11 9.15 12.29
C ASP A 189 -2.22 8.30 12.94
N ASN A 190 -1.84 7.35 13.78
CA ASN A 190 -2.77 6.44 14.46
C ASN A 190 -2.96 6.78 15.95
N VAL A 191 -2.37 7.88 16.43
CA VAL A 191 -2.38 8.28 17.84
C VAL A 191 -3.04 9.64 18.04
N SER A 192 -2.74 10.61 17.16
CA SER A 192 -3.13 12.02 17.32
C SER A 192 -4.17 12.45 16.29
N ASP A 193 -5.41 12.69 16.71
CA ASP A 193 -6.48 13.27 15.89
C ASP A 193 -6.06 14.62 15.28
N LYS A 194 -5.26 15.41 16.01
CA LYS A 194 -4.76 16.70 15.51
C LYS A 194 -3.76 16.51 14.37
N ALA A 195 -2.88 15.52 14.47
CA ALA A 195 -1.93 15.20 13.39
C ALA A 195 -2.66 14.66 12.15
N GLN A 196 -3.71 13.85 12.34
CA GLN A 196 -4.55 13.36 11.24
C GLN A 196 -5.26 14.53 10.53
N ASN A 197 -5.84 15.48 11.29
CA ASN A 197 -6.51 16.65 10.72
C ASN A 197 -5.55 17.52 9.92
N LEU A 198 -4.38 17.83 10.48
CA LEU A 198 -3.32 18.54 9.77
C LEU A 198 -2.93 17.80 8.47
N GLY A 199 -2.91 16.47 8.52
CA GLY A 199 -2.68 15.64 7.33
C GLY A 199 -3.72 15.91 6.23
N GLY A 200 -5.00 15.94 6.56
CA GLY A 200 -6.07 16.29 5.64
C GLY A 200 -5.91 17.70 5.04
N GLU A 201 -5.57 18.69 5.88
CA GLU A 201 -5.35 20.09 5.47
C GLU A 201 -4.13 20.19 4.51
N LEU A 202 -2.99 19.60 4.88
CA LEU A 202 -1.78 19.65 4.06
C LEU A 202 -1.96 18.91 2.74
N ILE A 203 -2.64 17.77 2.71
CA ILE A 203 -2.92 17.04 1.48
C ILE A 203 -3.77 17.91 0.55
N ALA A 204 -4.83 18.52 1.04
CA ALA A 204 -5.67 19.42 0.24
C ALA A 204 -4.86 20.61 -0.32
N GLU A 205 -4.03 21.25 0.52
CA GLU A 205 -3.19 22.38 0.13
C GLU A 205 -2.16 22.00 -0.96
N TYR A 206 -1.43 20.88 -0.77
CA TYR A 206 -0.43 20.45 -1.75
C TYR A 206 -1.07 19.95 -3.04
N ALA A 207 -2.21 19.29 -2.95
CA ALA A 207 -2.94 18.84 -4.12
C ALA A 207 -3.47 20.03 -4.94
N GLU A 208 -3.96 21.09 -4.30
CA GLU A 208 -4.34 22.34 -4.96
C GLU A 208 -3.16 22.97 -5.67
N LYS A 209 -2.01 23.13 -5.01
CA LYS A 209 -0.77 23.67 -5.62
C LYS A 209 -0.32 22.87 -6.85
N ILE A 210 -0.46 21.55 -6.81
CA ILE A 210 -0.12 20.69 -7.96
C ILE A 210 -1.17 20.83 -9.05
N SER A 211 -2.47 20.90 -8.70
CA SER A 211 -3.55 21.14 -9.66
C SER A 211 -3.33 22.43 -10.43
N GLU A 212 -3.10 23.54 -9.73
CA GLU A 212 -2.82 24.85 -10.34
C GLU A 212 -1.57 24.83 -11.23
N LYS A 213 -0.49 24.19 -10.77
CA LYS A 213 0.78 24.08 -11.52
C LYS A 213 0.60 23.38 -12.88
N TYR A 214 -0.34 22.45 -12.98
CA TYR A 214 -0.60 21.62 -14.15
C TYR A 214 -1.96 21.90 -14.81
N GLU A 215 -2.49 23.12 -14.68
CA GLU A 215 -3.70 23.60 -15.38
C GLU A 215 -4.98 22.82 -15.03
N ASN A 216 -5.18 22.54 -13.72
CA ASN A 216 -6.34 21.85 -13.15
C ASN A 216 -6.48 20.37 -13.59
N ILE A 217 -5.41 19.62 -13.41
CA ILE A 217 -5.40 18.19 -13.72
C ILE A 217 -6.27 17.37 -12.74
N PRO A 218 -6.75 16.20 -13.16
CA PRO A 218 -7.36 15.21 -12.28
C PRO A 218 -6.43 14.81 -11.14
N ILE A 219 -7.00 14.77 -9.93
CA ILE A 219 -6.29 14.39 -8.70
C ILE A 219 -6.96 13.20 -8.05
N VAL A 220 -6.16 12.21 -7.67
CA VAL A 220 -6.56 11.12 -6.78
C VAL A 220 -5.70 11.13 -5.52
N VAL A 221 -6.33 10.94 -4.37
CA VAL A 221 -5.68 10.78 -3.07
C VAL A 221 -6.03 9.39 -2.53
N THR A 222 -5.02 8.61 -2.18
CA THR A 222 -5.19 7.30 -1.55
C THR A 222 -4.48 7.26 -0.21
N GLY A 223 -4.88 6.35 0.65
CA GLY A 223 -4.14 6.13 1.89
C GLY A 223 -4.90 5.36 2.95
N ASP A 224 -4.13 4.96 3.97
CA ASP A 224 -4.63 4.57 5.27
C ASP A 224 -4.74 5.83 6.15
N PHE A 225 -5.96 6.21 6.47
CA PHE A 225 -6.24 7.41 7.26
C PHE A 225 -6.26 7.13 8.76
N ASN A 226 -6.20 5.85 9.17
CA ASN A 226 -6.33 5.43 10.57
C ASN A 226 -7.58 5.97 11.28
N GLN A 227 -8.56 6.42 10.53
CA GLN A 227 -9.84 6.97 11.00
C GLN A 227 -10.97 6.60 10.04
N TYR A 228 -12.19 6.73 10.49
CA TYR A 228 -13.39 6.50 9.68
C TYR A 228 -13.72 7.71 8.77
N SER A 229 -14.61 7.51 7.82
CA SER A 229 -15.02 8.51 6.82
C SER A 229 -15.68 9.77 7.38
N ASP A 230 -16.18 9.73 8.61
CA ASP A 230 -16.73 10.89 9.34
C ASP A 230 -15.68 11.66 10.16
N SER A 231 -14.42 11.29 10.06
CA SER A 231 -13.33 11.97 10.77
C SER A 231 -13.03 13.35 10.18
N PRO A 232 -12.46 14.26 11.00
CA PRO A 232 -12.09 15.59 10.53
C PRO A 232 -11.16 15.58 9.29
N ALA A 233 -10.19 14.66 9.20
CA ALA A 233 -9.31 14.57 8.04
C ALA A 233 -10.07 14.28 6.74
N CYS A 234 -11.01 13.33 6.77
CA CYS A 234 -11.87 13.01 5.62
C CYS A 234 -12.83 14.16 5.31
N VAL A 235 -13.44 14.76 6.34
CA VAL A 235 -14.34 15.90 6.18
C VAL A 235 -13.61 17.10 5.60
N THR A 236 -12.36 17.36 6.01
CA THR A 236 -11.53 18.43 5.45
C THR A 236 -11.31 18.25 3.95
N LEU A 237 -10.98 17.04 3.49
CA LEU A 237 -10.87 16.75 2.06
C LEU A 237 -12.21 16.98 1.34
N GLU A 238 -13.33 16.50 1.88
CA GLU A 238 -14.66 16.73 1.28
C GLU A 238 -15.01 18.24 1.22
N GLN A 239 -14.67 19.03 2.24
CA GLN A 239 -14.88 20.48 2.26
C GLN A 239 -14.00 21.22 1.25
N ASN A 240 -12.85 20.66 0.87
CA ASN A 240 -11.98 21.17 -0.17
C ASN A 240 -12.33 20.60 -1.57
N GLY A 241 -13.53 20.04 -1.74
CA GLY A 241 -14.05 19.61 -3.04
C GLY A 241 -13.66 18.21 -3.47
N TYR A 242 -13.01 17.43 -2.61
CA TYR A 242 -12.70 16.02 -2.91
C TYR A 242 -13.90 15.12 -2.62
N ILE A 243 -14.08 14.12 -3.44
CA ILE A 243 -15.17 13.14 -3.36
C ILE A 243 -14.61 11.83 -2.81
N ASN A 244 -15.13 11.34 -1.68
CA ASN A 244 -14.85 10.01 -1.18
C ASN A 244 -15.55 8.98 -2.06
N VAL A 245 -14.79 8.23 -2.85
CA VAL A 245 -15.31 7.29 -3.86
C VAL A 245 -16.15 6.19 -3.22
N GLY A 246 -15.66 5.56 -2.14
CA GLY A 246 -16.37 4.50 -1.44
C GLY A 246 -17.71 4.98 -0.89
N LYS A 247 -17.73 6.13 -0.23
CA LYS A 247 -18.94 6.75 0.33
C LYS A 247 -19.95 7.12 -0.77
N THR A 248 -19.49 7.74 -1.85
CA THR A 248 -20.35 8.16 -2.96
C THR A 248 -21.02 6.98 -3.65
N LEU A 249 -20.34 5.84 -3.76
CA LEU A 249 -20.87 4.62 -4.35
C LEU A 249 -21.59 3.70 -3.35
N GLY A 250 -21.87 4.19 -2.11
CA GLY A 250 -22.58 3.42 -1.09
C GLY A 250 -21.82 2.23 -0.52
N LYS A 251 -20.48 2.30 -0.52
CA LYS A 251 -19.55 1.26 -0.05
C LYS A 251 -18.83 1.61 1.27
N ASP A 252 -19.31 2.62 1.99
CA ASP A 252 -18.72 3.14 3.22
C ASP A 252 -18.86 2.20 4.45
N ASN A 253 -19.45 1.03 4.25
CA ASN A 253 -19.61 -0.03 5.23
C ASN A 253 -18.74 -1.26 4.95
N LEU A 254 -17.78 -1.17 4.04
CA LEU A 254 -16.88 -2.27 3.72
C LEU A 254 -15.59 -2.16 4.54
N LEU A 255 -15.35 -3.17 5.39
CA LEU A 255 -14.14 -3.25 6.20
C LEU A 255 -12.89 -3.28 5.33
N THR A 256 -11.90 -2.44 5.65
CA THR A 256 -10.59 -2.44 4.98
C THR A 256 -9.46 -2.92 5.89
N TYR A 257 -9.53 -2.69 7.20
CA TYR A 257 -8.58 -3.22 8.18
C TYR A 257 -9.11 -4.49 8.83
N ASN A 258 -8.54 -5.65 8.52
CA ASN A 258 -8.97 -6.96 8.99
C ASN A 258 -8.22 -7.47 10.23
N ALA A 259 -7.15 -6.80 10.67
CA ALA A 259 -6.33 -7.18 11.83
C ALA A 259 -5.88 -8.66 11.81
N TRP A 260 -5.48 -9.15 10.63
CA TRP A 260 -5.12 -10.55 10.38
C TRP A 260 -6.27 -11.56 10.55
N SER A 261 -7.50 -11.09 10.70
CA SER A 261 -8.72 -11.91 10.73
C SER A 261 -9.26 -12.12 9.30
N ARG A 262 -10.40 -12.79 9.20
CA ARG A 262 -11.17 -12.90 7.95
C ARG A 262 -12.48 -12.12 8.01
N GLU A 263 -12.53 -11.16 8.92
CA GLU A 263 -13.70 -10.28 9.04
C GLU A 263 -13.88 -9.47 7.75
N THR A 264 -15.13 -9.27 7.40
CA THR A 264 -15.51 -8.57 6.17
C THR A 264 -16.49 -7.43 6.42
N GLU A 265 -17.03 -7.37 7.61
CA GLU A 265 -17.99 -6.35 8.04
C GLU A 265 -17.34 -5.33 8.95
N GLY A 266 -17.64 -4.06 8.74
CA GLY A 266 -17.10 -2.96 9.52
C GLY A 266 -16.98 -1.69 8.69
N ARG A 267 -16.28 -0.71 9.22
CA ARG A 267 -16.05 0.57 8.56
C ARG A 267 -14.64 0.63 7.94
N PRO A 268 -14.48 1.31 6.79
CA PRO A 268 -13.16 1.51 6.18
C PRO A 268 -12.34 2.52 6.98
N ILE A 269 -11.02 2.35 6.93
CA ILE A 269 -10.00 3.34 7.32
C ILE A 269 -9.04 3.64 6.17
N ASP A 270 -9.14 2.91 5.07
CA ASP A 270 -8.43 3.16 3.82
C ASP A 270 -9.39 3.81 2.83
N PHE A 271 -8.94 4.86 2.13
CA PHE A 271 -9.80 5.64 1.27
C PHE A 271 -9.16 5.95 -0.09
N ILE A 272 -10.06 6.24 -1.06
CA ILE A 272 -9.75 6.84 -2.35
C ILE A 272 -10.63 8.09 -2.47
N PHE A 273 -9.97 9.25 -2.56
CA PHE A 273 -10.61 10.53 -2.84
C PHE A 273 -10.23 11.01 -4.24
N ILE A 274 -11.12 11.71 -4.90
CA ILE A 274 -10.91 12.30 -6.23
C ILE A 274 -11.40 13.75 -6.24
N ASN A 275 -10.80 14.60 -7.10
CA ASN A 275 -11.35 15.92 -7.38
C ASN A 275 -12.46 15.84 -8.47
N SER A 276 -13.07 16.98 -8.82
CA SER A 276 -14.17 17.05 -9.79
C SER A 276 -13.80 16.67 -11.22
N GLU A 277 -12.51 16.59 -11.55
CA GLU A 277 -12.01 16.22 -12.87
C GLU A 277 -12.11 14.71 -13.14
N PHE A 278 -12.39 13.93 -12.11
CA PHE A 278 -12.70 12.52 -12.21
C PHE A 278 -14.17 12.21 -11.89
N SER A 279 -14.73 11.19 -12.54
CA SER A 279 -15.99 10.57 -12.13
C SER A 279 -15.75 9.13 -11.66
N ALA A 280 -16.33 8.77 -10.50
CA ALA A 280 -16.24 7.42 -9.95
C ALA A 280 -17.23 6.48 -10.61
N LYS A 281 -16.76 5.33 -11.12
CA LYS A 281 -17.60 4.30 -11.79
C LYS A 281 -17.76 3.04 -10.98
N ASP A 282 -16.69 2.62 -10.27
CA ASP A 282 -16.72 1.41 -9.44
C ASP A 282 -15.76 1.57 -8.26
N TYR A 283 -16.05 0.85 -7.19
CA TYR A 283 -15.20 0.73 -6.01
C TYR A 283 -15.29 -0.69 -5.47
N SER A 284 -14.16 -1.28 -5.13
CA SER A 284 -14.10 -2.65 -4.62
C SER A 284 -13.09 -2.78 -3.49
N VAL A 285 -13.44 -3.60 -2.51
CA VAL A 285 -12.51 -4.12 -1.50
C VAL A 285 -12.11 -5.52 -1.94
N ILE A 286 -10.83 -5.70 -2.27
CA ILE A 286 -10.29 -6.92 -2.84
C ILE A 286 -9.88 -7.86 -1.72
N ARG A 287 -10.60 -8.96 -1.57
CA ARG A 287 -10.34 -10.02 -0.61
C ARG A 287 -9.72 -11.21 -1.32
N TYR A 288 -8.57 -11.65 -0.84
CA TYR A 288 -7.84 -12.76 -1.48
C TYR A 288 -8.15 -14.06 -0.75
N ASP A 289 -9.35 -14.61 -1.00
CA ASP A 289 -9.93 -15.74 -0.25
C ASP A 289 -9.21 -17.08 -0.47
N ASN A 290 -8.33 -17.17 -1.48
CA ASN A 290 -7.65 -18.41 -1.86
C ASN A 290 -6.36 -18.69 -1.08
N VAL A 291 -5.93 -17.80 -0.19
CA VAL A 291 -4.72 -17.96 0.62
C VAL A 291 -5.04 -18.42 2.03
N LYS A 292 -4.18 -19.27 2.60
CA LYS A 292 -4.33 -19.78 3.97
C LYS A 292 -4.10 -18.71 5.04
N SER A 293 -3.46 -17.60 4.68
CA SER A 293 -3.21 -16.43 5.53
C SER A 293 -3.53 -15.16 4.75
N ASN A 294 -3.91 -14.10 5.45
CA ASN A 294 -4.09 -12.79 4.82
C ASN A 294 -2.78 -12.30 4.19
N VAL A 295 -2.89 -11.61 3.07
CA VAL A 295 -1.76 -10.99 2.39
C VAL A 295 -1.23 -9.82 3.21
N SER A 296 -2.13 -9.09 3.85
CA SER A 296 -1.91 -7.99 4.80
C SER A 296 -3.00 -8.02 5.87
N ASP A 297 -2.84 -7.25 6.95
CA ASP A 297 -3.92 -6.94 7.91
C ASP A 297 -4.90 -5.88 7.38
N HIS A 298 -4.64 -5.36 6.17
CA HIS A 298 -5.58 -4.59 5.37
C HIS A 298 -6.02 -5.36 4.12
N TYR A 299 -7.16 -4.97 3.55
CA TYR A 299 -7.58 -5.36 2.21
C TYR A 299 -7.22 -4.25 1.22
N MET A 300 -6.79 -4.64 0.01
CA MET A 300 -6.62 -3.68 -1.08
C MET A 300 -7.98 -3.07 -1.44
N ILE A 301 -8.03 -1.77 -1.58
CA ILE A 301 -9.17 -1.07 -2.18
C ILE A 301 -8.83 -0.59 -3.58
N THR A 302 -9.82 -0.56 -4.46
CA THR A 302 -9.64 -0.12 -5.85
C THR A 302 -10.81 0.72 -6.31
N ALA A 303 -10.56 1.62 -7.26
CA ALA A 303 -11.60 2.38 -7.93
C ALA A 303 -11.34 2.47 -9.44
N LYS A 304 -12.42 2.41 -10.21
CA LYS A 304 -12.44 2.76 -11.64
C LYS A 304 -12.95 4.17 -11.77
N LEU A 305 -12.16 4.99 -12.44
CA LEU A 305 -12.40 6.41 -12.63
C LEU A 305 -12.42 6.72 -14.13
N GLU A 306 -13.24 7.68 -14.54
CA GLU A 306 -13.23 8.29 -15.89
C GLU A 306 -12.86 9.77 -15.79
N PHE A 307 -12.15 10.25 -16.79
CA PHE A 307 -11.79 11.67 -16.97
C PHE A 307 -12.97 12.54 -17.37
#